data_a3a110a68815c3dee7d51fed23bd85bb
#
_entry.id   a3a110a68815c3dee7d51fed23bd85bb
#
_cell.length_a   1.000
_cell.length_b   1.000
_cell.length_c   1.000
_cell.angle_alpha   90.00
_cell.angle_beta   90.00
_cell.angle_gamma   90.00
#
_symmetry.space_group_name_H-M   'P 1'
#
loop_
_entity.id
_entity.type
_entity.pdbx_description
1 polymer ?
#
loop_
_entity_poly.entity_id
_entity_poly.type
_entity_poly.pdbx_seq_one_letter_code
_entity_poly.pdbx_strand_id
1 'polypeptide(L)'
;MVQKTYFKTKDYCKVKFTVNAENAETIEILGLNSDWENSVVMGKKKDGSFTCDVSLPKGSQHQFKYKVNATEWANEPEADSQQPNEFGGINSVIVI
;
A
#
# COMPACT_ATOMS: atom_id res chain seq x y z
N MET A 1 0.00 6.29 5.91
CA MET A 1 -1.18 7.12 5.56
C MET A 1 -1.73 6.68 4.21
N VAL A 2 -3.04 6.62 4.09
CA VAL A 2 -3.73 6.26 2.85
C VAL A 2 -4.76 7.33 2.53
N GLN A 3 -4.71 7.87 1.32
CA GLN A 3 -5.66 8.87 0.84
C GLN A 3 -6.35 8.36 -0.41
N LYS A 4 -7.69 8.34 -0.41
CA LYS A 4 -8.50 7.86 -1.52
C LYS A 4 -9.15 9.05 -2.23
N THR A 5 -9.03 9.10 -3.56
CA THR A 5 -9.69 10.12 -4.38
C THR A 5 -10.61 9.43 -5.37
N TYR A 6 -11.92 9.65 -5.22
CA TYR A 6 -12.95 9.08 -6.08
C TYR A 6 -13.34 10.08 -7.16
N PHE A 7 -13.52 9.58 -8.38
CA PHE A 7 -13.95 10.40 -9.51
C PHE A 7 -15.35 9.96 -9.94
N LYS A 8 -16.26 10.92 -10.07
CA LYS A 8 -17.66 10.64 -10.43
C LYS A 8 -17.82 9.92 -11.76
N THR A 9 -16.95 10.21 -12.73
CA THR A 9 -17.05 9.71 -14.10
C THR A 9 -16.11 8.55 -14.40
N LYS A 10 -15.36 8.04 -13.40
CA LYS A 10 -14.41 6.97 -13.56
C LYS A 10 -14.82 5.77 -12.72
N ASP A 11 -14.44 4.58 -13.15
CA ASP A 11 -14.70 3.33 -12.44
C ASP A 11 -13.55 2.92 -11.52
N TYR A 12 -12.59 3.81 -11.30
CA TYR A 12 -11.46 3.58 -10.40
C TYR A 12 -11.33 4.71 -9.38
N CYS A 13 -10.60 4.40 -8.32
CA CYS A 13 -10.20 5.35 -7.28
C CYS A 13 -8.69 5.50 -7.33
N LYS A 14 -8.20 6.72 -7.21
CA LYS A 14 -6.76 6.98 -7.08
C LYS A 14 -6.40 6.92 -5.60
N VAL A 15 -5.49 6.03 -5.22
CA VAL A 15 -5.07 5.85 -3.85
C VAL A 15 -3.62 6.31 -3.71
N LYS A 16 -3.39 7.22 -2.77
CA LYS A 16 -2.05 7.68 -2.44
C LYS A 16 -1.61 7.02 -1.15
N PHE A 17 -0.51 6.29 -1.19
CA PHE A 17 0.13 5.68 -0.02
C PHE A 17 1.30 6.53 0.41
N THR A 18 1.42 6.81 1.71
CA THR A 18 2.54 7.57 2.27
C THR A 18 3.06 6.85 3.51
N VAL A 19 4.36 6.62 3.58
CA VAL A 19 5.03 5.98 4.70
C VAL A 19 6.16 6.88 5.18
N ASN A 20 6.19 7.19 6.47
CA ASN A 20 7.27 7.95 7.08
C ASN A 20 8.32 6.96 7.61
N ALA A 21 9.46 6.89 6.95
CA ALA A 21 10.52 5.96 7.31
C ALA A 21 11.88 6.57 6.91
N GLU A 22 12.31 7.58 7.65
CA GLU A 22 13.51 8.36 7.32
C GLU A 22 14.77 7.51 7.14
N ASN A 23 14.89 6.43 7.91
CA ASN A 23 16.05 5.55 7.87
C ASN A 23 15.96 4.45 6.81
N ALA A 24 14.84 4.34 6.10
CA ALA A 24 14.69 3.36 5.04
C ALA A 24 15.33 3.87 3.74
N GLU A 25 15.88 2.96 2.96
CA GLU A 25 16.41 3.27 1.64
C GLU A 25 15.39 3.01 0.54
N THR A 26 14.59 1.95 0.69
CA THR A 26 13.57 1.56 -0.28
C THR A 26 12.32 1.07 0.45
N ILE A 27 11.15 1.34 -0.14
CA ILE A 27 9.88 0.77 0.30
C ILE A 27 9.09 0.36 -0.93
N GLU A 28 8.50 -0.83 -0.89
CA GLU A 28 7.66 -1.38 -1.94
C GLU A 28 6.32 -1.82 -1.35
N ILE A 29 5.28 -1.80 -2.17
CA ILE A 29 3.97 -2.35 -1.81
C ILE A 29 3.76 -3.65 -2.58
N LEU A 30 3.34 -4.70 -1.88
CA LEU A 30 3.02 -5.99 -2.48
C LEU A 30 1.61 -6.41 -2.08
N GLY A 31 0.92 -7.13 -2.95
CA GLY A 31 -0.40 -7.70 -2.71
C GLY A 31 -1.55 -6.98 -3.38
N LEU A 32 -1.42 -5.72 -3.77
CA LEU A 32 -2.48 -5.01 -4.48
C LEU A 32 -2.83 -5.76 -5.77
N ASN A 33 -4.13 -5.86 -6.07
CA ASN A 33 -4.65 -6.65 -7.20
C ASN A 33 -4.25 -8.13 -7.12
N SER A 34 -4.06 -8.65 -5.90
CA SER A 34 -3.61 -10.03 -5.64
C SER A 34 -2.23 -10.34 -6.22
N ASP A 35 -1.43 -9.32 -6.50
CA ASP A 35 -0.10 -9.50 -7.09
C ASP A 35 0.97 -9.37 -6.00
N TRP A 36 1.46 -10.53 -5.54
CA TRP A 36 2.52 -10.62 -4.54
C TRP A 36 3.91 -10.80 -5.15
N GLU A 37 3.99 -10.86 -6.47
CA GLU A 37 5.26 -11.05 -7.20
C GLU A 37 5.83 -9.74 -7.71
N ASN A 38 4.98 -8.85 -8.21
CA ASN A 38 5.40 -7.57 -8.77
C ASN A 38 5.04 -6.44 -7.81
N SER A 39 6.05 -5.80 -7.26
CA SER A 39 5.84 -4.73 -6.30
C SER A 39 5.60 -3.38 -6.97
N VAL A 40 4.96 -2.48 -6.22
CA VAL A 40 4.90 -1.06 -6.58
C VAL A 40 5.97 -0.34 -5.77
N VAL A 41 6.97 0.19 -6.44
CA VAL A 41 8.08 0.88 -5.77
C VAL A 41 7.64 2.29 -5.38
N MET A 42 7.84 2.65 -4.11
CA MET A 42 7.53 3.98 -3.61
C MET A 42 8.71 4.93 -3.83
N GLY A 43 8.41 6.19 -4.14
CA GLY A 43 9.43 7.22 -4.30
C GLY A 43 9.72 7.92 -3.00
N LYS A 44 11.00 8.13 -2.69
CA LYS A 44 11.43 8.84 -1.50
C LYS A 44 11.44 10.34 -1.76
N LYS A 45 10.77 11.09 -0.87
CA LYS A 45 10.75 12.55 -0.91
C LYS A 45 11.91 13.15 -0.11
N LYS A 46 12.12 14.46 -0.28
CA LYS A 46 13.17 15.20 0.42
C LYS A 46 13.01 15.18 1.94
N ASP A 47 11.77 15.09 2.42
CA ASP A 47 11.48 15.05 3.86
C ASP A 47 11.67 13.66 4.48
N GLY A 48 12.10 12.67 3.69
CA GLY A 48 12.32 11.31 4.17
C GLY A 48 11.09 10.40 4.07
N SER A 49 9.94 10.92 3.66
CA SER A 49 8.76 10.09 3.45
C SER A 49 8.79 9.39 2.10
N PHE A 50 8.07 8.27 2.01
CA PHE A 50 7.89 7.53 0.75
C PHE A 50 6.45 7.65 0.32
N THR A 51 6.21 7.80 -0.97
CA THR A 51 4.87 7.96 -1.51
C THR A 51 4.72 7.29 -2.88
N CYS A 52 3.51 6.85 -3.19
CA CYS A 52 3.13 6.43 -4.53
C CYS A 52 1.63 6.56 -4.73
N ASP A 53 1.21 6.65 -5.99
CA ASP A 53 -0.20 6.67 -6.37
C ASP A 53 -0.51 5.39 -7.15
N VAL A 54 -1.64 4.76 -6.83
CA VAL A 54 -2.12 3.55 -7.51
C VAL A 54 -3.60 3.73 -7.82
N SER A 55 -4.01 3.38 -9.03
CA SER A 55 -5.43 3.36 -9.39
C SER A 55 -5.99 1.97 -9.14
N LEU A 56 -7.06 1.89 -8.34
CA LEU A 56 -7.70 0.63 -7.98
C LEU A 56 -9.19 0.68 -8.33
N PRO A 57 -9.79 -0.43 -8.82
CA PRO A 57 -11.19 -0.44 -9.23
C PRO A 57 -12.13 -0.12 -8.07
N LYS A 58 -13.17 0.67 -8.33
CA LYS A 58 -14.24 0.90 -7.35
C LYS A 58 -14.94 -0.42 -7.02
N GLY A 59 -15.29 -0.58 -5.73
CA GLY A 59 -15.94 -1.79 -5.26
C GLY A 59 -15.00 -2.96 -5.03
N SER A 60 -13.69 -2.74 -5.11
CA SER A 60 -12.70 -3.79 -4.88
C SER A 60 -12.13 -3.73 -3.47
N GLN A 61 -11.48 -4.81 -3.06
CA GLN A 61 -10.81 -4.93 -1.78
C GLN A 61 -9.47 -5.61 -2.01
N HIS A 62 -8.42 -5.10 -1.38
CA HIS A 62 -7.06 -5.60 -1.58
C HIS A 62 -6.37 -5.83 -0.25
N GLN A 63 -5.62 -6.92 -0.16
CA GLN A 63 -4.70 -7.16 0.93
C GLN A 63 -3.31 -6.75 0.46
N PHE A 64 -2.56 -6.09 1.33
CA PHE A 64 -1.22 -5.61 0.96
C PHE A 64 -0.32 -5.52 2.18
N LYS A 65 0.99 -5.44 1.92
CA LYS A 65 2.01 -5.14 2.92
C LYS A 65 3.08 -4.28 2.29
N TYR A 66 3.80 -3.56 3.12
CA TYR A 66 5.02 -2.86 2.70
C TYR A 66 6.23 -3.77 2.90
N LYS A 67 7.18 -3.67 1.99
CA LYS A 67 8.48 -4.33 2.13
C LYS A 67 9.54 -3.25 2.23
N VAL A 68 10.18 -3.15 3.41
CA VAL A 68 11.14 -2.11 3.73
C VAL A 68 12.55 -2.65 3.51
N ASN A 69 13.37 -1.91 2.77
CA ASN A 69 14.77 -2.29 2.47
C ASN A 69 14.90 -3.70 1.90
N ALA A 70 13.90 -4.14 1.13
CA ALA A 70 13.84 -5.45 0.48
C ALA A 70 13.87 -6.67 1.43
N THR A 71 13.80 -6.47 2.75
CA THR A 71 13.91 -7.56 3.72
C THR A 71 12.85 -7.56 4.81
N GLU A 72 12.33 -6.41 5.20
CA GLU A 72 11.40 -6.30 6.33
C GLU A 72 9.97 -6.05 5.86
N TRP A 73 9.01 -6.76 6.46
CA TRP A 73 7.59 -6.57 6.18
C TRP A 73 6.98 -5.63 7.22
N ALA A 74 6.14 -4.72 6.76
CA ALA A 74 5.42 -3.80 7.63
C ALA A 74 3.98 -3.64 7.16
N ASN A 75 3.09 -3.29 8.08
CA ASN A 75 1.68 -3.05 7.78
C ASN A 75 1.36 -1.56 7.81
N GLU A 76 0.22 -1.20 7.20
CA GLU A 76 -0.28 0.16 7.20
C GLU A 76 -1.15 0.39 8.44
N PRO A 77 -0.76 1.32 9.35
CA PRO A 77 -1.56 1.58 10.56
C PRO A 77 -2.94 2.14 10.27
N GLU A 78 -3.11 2.82 9.14
CA GLU A 78 -4.37 3.46 8.76
C GLU A 78 -5.14 2.66 7.72
N ALA A 79 -4.85 1.36 7.57
CA ALA A 79 -5.60 0.48 6.69
C ALA A 79 -7.05 0.35 7.16
N ASP A 80 -7.96 0.05 6.23
CA ASP A 80 -9.38 -0.11 6.56
C ASP A 80 -9.63 -1.26 7.53
N SER A 81 -8.84 -2.34 7.41
CA SER A 81 -8.87 -3.45 8.35
C SER A 81 -7.57 -4.25 8.28
N GLN A 82 -7.46 -5.27 9.11
CA GLN A 82 -6.33 -6.19 9.15
C GLN A 82 -6.86 -7.60 8.95
N GLN A 83 -6.15 -8.40 8.18
CA GLN A 83 -6.56 -9.77 7.86
C GLN A 83 -5.42 -10.73 8.18
N PRO A 84 -5.65 -11.75 9.03
CA PRO A 84 -4.64 -12.79 9.27
C PRO A 84 -4.33 -13.52 7.96
N ASN A 85 -3.05 -13.82 7.74
CA ASN A 85 -2.62 -14.58 6.58
C ASN A 85 -2.23 -16.01 6.98
N GLU A 86 -2.01 -16.88 5.99
CA GLU A 86 -1.69 -18.28 6.21
C GLU A 86 -0.28 -18.54 6.76
N PHE A 87 0.55 -17.51 6.80
CA PHE A 87 1.93 -17.60 7.30
C PHE A 87 2.09 -17.17 8.76
N GLY A 88 0.95 -16.99 9.47
CA GLY A 88 0.98 -16.56 10.87
C GLY A 88 1.13 -15.08 11.10
N GLY A 89 1.10 -14.27 10.03
CA GLY A 89 1.16 -12.82 10.08
C GLY A 89 -0.17 -12.16 9.79
N ILE A 90 -0.13 -10.84 9.57
CA ILE A 90 -1.31 -10.03 9.28
C ILE A 90 -1.04 -9.20 8.03
N ASN A 91 -2.01 -9.15 7.13
CA ASN A 91 -2.00 -8.25 5.98
C ASN A 91 -2.87 -7.04 6.26
N SER A 92 -2.47 -5.90 5.73
CA SER A 92 -3.30 -4.70 5.73
C SER A 92 -4.35 -4.83 4.63
N VAL A 93 -5.55 -4.28 4.85
CA VAL A 93 -6.66 -4.35 3.89
C VAL A 93 -7.09 -2.94 3.52
N ILE A 94 -7.25 -2.70 2.22
CA ILE A 94 -7.84 -1.47 1.71
C ILE A 94 -9.12 -1.79 0.95
N VAL A 95 -10.19 -1.06 1.27
CA VAL A 95 -11.50 -1.20 0.63
C VAL A 95 -11.77 0.03 -0.22
N ILE A 96 -12.07 -0.19 -1.49
CA ILE A 96 -12.26 0.90 -2.45
C ILE A 96 -13.77 1.13 -2.73
#